data_160b139401cdff27aff30a1e51aa72e5
#
_entry.id   160b139401cdff27aff30a1e51aa72e5
#
_cell.length_a   1.000
_cell.length_b   1.000
_cell.length_c   1.000
_cell.angle_alpha   90.00
_cell.angle_beta   90.00
_cell.angle_gamma   90.00
#
_symmetry.space_group_name_H-M   'P 1'
#
loop_
_entity.id
_entity.type
_entity.pdbx_description
1 polymer ?
#
loop_
_entity_poly.entity_id
_entity_poly.type
_entity_poly.pdbx_seq_one_letter_code
_entity_poly.pdbx_strand_id
1 'polypeptide(L)'
;MSSEALPADARARVITVSDRSHGGLRHDSSGPLLATLLSELGFAVAHVVVVPDDVPEIEAALRAAIDDGVDLAVTTGGTGFAPRDVTPEATRRVLDREAPGLAEALRQHNRETVPTTILSRAVAGVAAGTIVVNLPGSNSGVRDGITVLEPVIGHAIVQLRGGDH
;
A
#
# COMPACT_ATOMS: atom_id res chain seq x y z
N MET A 1 4.93 -24.26 5.25
CA MET A 1 4.18 -24.00 4.00
C MET A 1 4.97 -23.02 3.16
N SER A 2 5.20 -23.35 1.91
CA SER A 2 5.83 -22.39 0.99
C SER A 2 4.80 -21.29 0.66
N SER A 3 5.21 -20.04 0.74
CA SER A 3 4.41 -18.94 0.18
C SER A 3 4.21 -19.20 -1.31
N GLU A 4 3.01 -19.04 -1.80
CA GLU A 4 2.75 -19.15 -3.22
C GLU A 4 3.55 -18.08 -3.98
N ALA A 5 4.22 -18.49 -5.04
CA ALA A 5 5.10 -17.59 -5.79
C ALA A 5 4.28 -16.46 -6.43
N LEU A 6 4.87 -15.27 -6.44
CA LEU A 6 4.28 -14.13 -7.15
C LEU A 6 4.19 -14.45 -8.65
N PRO A 7 3.03 -14.19 -9.31
CA PRO A 7 2.95 -14.34 -10.78
C PRO A 7 4.02 -13.51 -11.50
N ALA A 8 4.63 -14.09 -12.54
CA ALA A 8 5.75 -13.47 -13.25
C ALA A 8 5.40 -12.13 -13.93
N ASP A 9 4.11 -11.91 -14.21
CA ASP A 9 3.58 -10.70 -14.83
C ASP A 9 2.90 -9.75 -13.82
N ALA A 10 3.11 -9.96 -12.51
CA ALA A 10 2.50 -9.15 -11.47
C ALA A 10 2.97 -7.69 -11.55
N ARG A 11 2.01 -6.76 -11.46
CA ARG A 11 2.25 -5.31 -11.54
C ARG A 11 1.82 -4.61 -10.27
N ALA A 12 2.59 -3.63 -9.84
CA ALA A 12 2.26 -2.79 -8.69
C ALA A 12 2.35 -1.30 -9.01
N ARG A 13 1.57 -0.51 -8.28
CA ARG A 13 1.62 0.94 -8.29
C ARG A 13 1.95 1.45 -6.89
N VAL A 14 2.85 2.42 -6.82
CA VAL A 14 3.20 3.12 -5.59
C VAL A 14 2.67 4.54 -5.63
N ILE A 15 1.99 4.95 -4.58
CA ILE A 15 1.44 6.29 -4.40
C ILE A 15 1.98 6.88 -3.10
N THR A 16 2.77 7.93 -3.19
CA THR A 16 3.21 8.69 -2.02
C THR A 16 2.19 9.77 -1.72
N VAL A 17 1.68 9.78 -0.50
CA VAL A 17 0.73 10.78 0.00
C VAL A 17 1.47 11.72 0.94
N SER A 18 1.75 12.94 0.50
CA SER A 18 2.50 13.92 1.27
C SER A 18 2.36 15.33 0.68
N ASP A 19 1.79 16.25 1.44
CA ASP A 19 1.74 17.68 1.06
C ASP A 19 3.13 18.23 0.78
N ARG A 20 4.12 17.89 1.63
CA ARG A 20 5.49 18.40 1.53
C ARG A 20 6.20 17.88 0.29
N SER A 21 6.08 16.59 0.01
CA SER A 21 6.71 15.99 -1.17
C SER A 21 6.04 16.46 -2.45
N HIS A 22 4.72 16.57 -2.47
CA HIS A 22 3.96 17.08 -3.60
C HIS A 22 4.31 18.55 -3.89
N GLY A 23 4.45 19.38 -2.85
CA GLY A 23 4.82 20.80 -2.98
C GLY A 23 6.31 21.05 -3.23
N GLY A 24 7.14 20.03 -3.31
CA GLY A 24 8.59 20.16 -3.53
C GLY A 24 9.37 20.62 -2.30
N LEU A 25 8.75 20.72 -1.11
CA LEU A 25 9.38 21.14 0.13
C LEU A 25 10.19 20.04 0.82
N ARG A 26 9.96 18.79 0.43
CA ARG A 26 10.63 17.61 0.97
C ARG A 26 10.88 16.61 -0.16
N HIS A 27 12.05 15.99 -0.15
CA HIS A 27 12.34 14.88 -1.04
C HIS A 27 11.52 13.65 -0.61
N ASP A 28 10.83 13.02 -1.55
CA ASP A 28 10.14 11.75 -1.32
C ASP A 28 11.17 10.62 -1.20
N SER A 29 11.29 10.02 -0.03
CA SER A 29 12.17 8.88 0.20
C SER A 29 11.43 7.55 0.31
N SER A 30 10.22 7.55 0.89
CA SER A 30 9.44 6.33 1.14
C SER A 30 8.87 5.73 -0.15
N GLY A 31 8.43 6.54 -1.09
CA GLY A 31 7.90 6.09 -2.36
C GLY A 31 8.92 5.33 -3.20
N PRO A 32 10.09 5.91 -3.52
CA PRO A 32 11.17 5.21 -4.22
C PRO A 32 11.65 3.96 -3.50
N LEU A 33 11.77 4.00 -2.16
CA LEU A 33 12.12 2.82 -1.38
C LEU A 33 11.11 1.70 -1.55
N LEU A 34 9.82 2.02 -1.44
CA LEU A 34 8.73 1.06 -1.63
C LEU A 34 8.76 0.45 -3.03
N ALA A 35 8.96 1.28 -4.06
CA ALA A 35 9.07 0.81 -5.45
C ALA A 35 10.25 -0.16 -5.63
N THR A 36 11.40 0.14 -5.02
CA THR A 36 12.58 -0.76 -5.04
C THR A 36 12.27 -2.09 -4.38
N LEU A 37 11.69 -2.07 -3.18
CA LEU A 37 11.37 -3.30 -2.45
C LEU A 37 10.33 -4.17 -3.18
N LEU A 38 9.32 -3.56 -3.78
CA LEU A 38 8.33 -4.29 -4.59
C LEU A 38 8.97 -4.89 -5.85
N SER A 39 9.89 -4.16 -6.49
CA SER A 39 10.64 -4.67 -7.64
C SER A 39 11.52 -5.87 -7.26
N GLU A 40 12.15 -5.83 -6.09
CA GLU A 40 12.94 -6.95 -5.56
C GLU A 40 12.08 -8.19 -5.28
N LEU A 41 10.81 -8.01 -4.92
CA LEU A 41 9.84 -9.11 -4.78
C LEU A 41 9.40 -9.70 -6.12
N GLY A 42 9.63 -9.01 -7.23
CA GLY A 42 9.30 -9.48 -8.57
C GLY A 42 8.16 -8.70 -9.25
N PHE A 43 7.62 -7.64 -8.63
CA PHE A 43 6.63 -6.81 -9.30
C PHE A 43 7.25 -5.93 -10.38
N ALA A 44 6.54 -5.77 -11.49
CA ALA A 44 6.79 -4.66 -12.40
C ALA A 44 6.17 -3.39 -11.80
N VAL A 45 7.01 -2.44 -11.44
CA VAL A 45 6.60 -1.17 -10.81
C VAL A 45 6.85 -0.02 -11.78
N ALA A 46 5.79 0.71 -12.12
CA ALA A 46 5.90 1.95 -12.88
C ALA A 46 6.45 3.10 -12.00
N HIS A 47 6.52 4.30 -12.54
CA HIS A 47 6.91 5.49 -11.77
C HIS A 47 6.03 5.69 -10.53
N VAL A 48 6.63 6.22 -9.47
CA VAL A 48 5.92 6.61 -8.24
C VAL A 48 5.04 7.83 -8.51
N VAL A 49 3.79 7.77 -8.09
CA VAL A 49 2.86 8.90 -8.13
C VAL A 49 2.90 9.61 -6.78
N VAL A 50 3.06 10.94 -6.78
CA VAL A 50 3.05 11.74 -5.55
C VAL A 50 1.81 12.64 -5.56
N VAL A 51 1.01 12.54 -4.50
CA VAL A 51 -0.22 13.34 -4.33
C VAL A 51 -0.22 14.06 -2.98
N PRO A 52 -0.95 15.18 -2.85
CA PRO A 52 -1.11 15.85 -1.56
C PRO A 52 -2.02 15.04 -0.62
N ASP A 53 -2.04 15.41 0.65
CA ASP A 53 -2.95 14.87 1.67
C ASP A 53 -4.37 15.42 1.48
N ASP A 54 -5.01 15.00 0.39
CA ASP A 54 -6.32 15.45 -0.06
C ASP A 54 -7.13 14.27 -0.58
N VAL A 55 -8.35 14.08 -0.04
CA VAL A 55 -9.16 12.90 -0.34
C VAL A 55 -9.43 12.73 -1.83
N PRO A 56 -9.91 13.73 -2.59
CA PRO A 56 -10.14 13.58 -4.03
C PRO A 56 -8.87 13.20 -4.82
N GLU A 57 -7.71 13.75 -4.46
CA GLU A 57 -6.45 13.48 -5.16
C GLU A 57 -5.95 12.05 -4.89
N ILE A 58 -6.04 11.60 -3.64
CA ILE A 58 -5.68 10.22 -3.26
C ILE A 58 -6.64 9.24 -3.94
N GLU A 59 -7.94 9.51 -3.88
CA GLU A 59 -8.97 8.68 -4.52
C GLU A 59 -8.73 8.57 -6.03
N ALA A 60 -8.44 9.68 -6.71
CA ALA A 60 -8.16 9.68 -8.15
C ALA A 60 -6.93 8.85 -8.51
N ALA A 61 -5.84 8.94 -7.72
CA ALA A 61 -4.63 8.15 -7.93
C ALA A 61 -4.88 6.65 -7.74
N LEU A 62 -5.67 6.28 -6.72
CA LEU A 62 -6.05 4.87 -6.47
C LEU A 62 -6.95 4.35 -7.60
N ARG A 63 -7.94 5.11 -8.04
CA ARG A 63 -8.81 4.71 -9.15
C ARG A 63 -8.03 4.53 -10.45
N ALA A 64 -7.06 5.42 -10.73
CA ALA A 64 -6.20 5.27 -11.90
C ALA A 64 -5.39 3.96 -11.87
N ALA A 65 -4.86 3.59 -10.70
CA ALA A 65 -4.15 2.31 -10.52
C ALA A 65 -5.08 1.11 -10.74
N ILE A 66 -6.28 1.16 -10.17
CA ILE A 66 -7.30 0.11 -10.31
C ILE A 66 -7.75 -0.03 -11.77
N ASP A 67 -8.02 1.07 -12.45
CA ASP A 67 -8.44 1.10 -13.86
C ASP A 67 -7.33 0.59 -14.79
N ASP A 68 -6.08 0.82 -14.42
CA ASP A 68 -4.90 0.30 -15.12
C ASP A 68 -4.70 -1.21 -14.91
N GLY A 69 -5.44 -1.81 -14.00
CA GLY A 69 -5.45 -3.25 -13.76
C GLY A 69 -4.18 -3.77 -13.08
N VAL A 70 -3.53 -2.97 -12.23
CA VAL A 70 -2.42 -3.48 -11.42
C VAL A 70 -2.91 -4.50 -10.39
N ASP A 71 -2.07 -5.43 -10.01
CA ASP A 71 -2.41 -6.43 -8.99
C ASP A 71 -2.37 -5.85 -7.58
N LEU A 72 -1.46 -4.90 -7.35
CA LEU A 72 -1.23 -4.28 -6.05
C LEU A 72 -1.06 -2.77 -6.18
N ALA A 73 -1.83 -2.00 -5.45
CA ALA A 73 -1.65 -0.57 -5.26
C ALA A 73 -1.31 -0.29 -3.80
N VAL A 74 -0.16 0.31 -3.55
CA VAL A 74 0.30 0.60 -2.18
C VAL A 74 0.47 2.11 -2.03
N THR A 75 -0.13 2.66 -0.99
CA THR A 75 0.11 4.05 -0.58
C THR A 75 1.12 4.10 0.55
N THR A 76 1.90 5.16 0.63
CA THR A 76 2.77 5.47 1.76
C THR A 76 2.50 6.89 2.25
N GLY A 77 2.17 7.04 3.52
CA GLY A 77 1.85 8.31 4.16
C GLY A 77 0.36 8.53 4.46
N GLY A 78 0.07 9.51 5.29
CA GLY A 78 -1.27 9.96 5.60
C GLY A 78 -2.14 9.00 6.42
N THR A 79 -1.54 8.12 7.23
CA THR A 79 -2.25 7.05 7.94
C THR A 79 -2.40 7.28 9.46
N GLY A 80 -1.89 8.37 9.99
CA GLY A 80 -1.88 8.66 11.42
C GLY A 80 -3.07 9.47 11.91
N PHE A 81 -2.84 10.23 12.99
CA PHE A 81 -3.86 11.02 13.66
C PHE A 81 -3.77 12.52 13.35
N ALA A 82 -2.83 12.94 12.52
CA ALA A 82 -2.74 14.34 12.13
C ALA A 82 -4.01 14.79 11.37
N PRO A 83 -4.41 16.06 11.50
CA PRO A 83 -5.65 16.55 10.86
C PRO A 83 -5.69 16.35 9.33
N ARG A 84 -4.53 16.32 8.69
CA ARG A 84 -4.44 16.11 7.25
C ARG A 84 -4.15 14.65 6.86
N ASP A 85 -4.08 13.72 7.79
CA ASP A 85 -3.97 12.29 7.51
C ASP A 85 -5.35 11.76 7.11
N VAL A 86 -5.58 11.63 5.80
CA VAL A 86 -6.87 11.24 5.22
C VAL A 86 -6.79 10.06 4.25
N THR A 87 -5.64 9.39 4.20
CA THR A 87 -5.44 8.24 3.30
C THR A 87 -6.43 7.10 3.55
N PRO A 88 -6.75 6.71 4.81
CA PRO A 88 -7.73 5.66 5.05
C PRO A 88 -9.13 6.02 4.53
N GLU A 89 -9.54 7.26 4.71
CA GLU A 89 -10.85 7.75 4.27
C GLU A 89 -10.97 7.70 2.74
N ALA A 90 -9.94 8.17 2.03
CA ALA A 90 -9.89 8.12 0.57
C ALA A 90 -9.87 6.66 0.06
N THR A 91 -9.11 5.79 0.73
CA THR A 91 -8.96 4.39 0.34
C THR A 91 -10.29 3.64 0.49
N ARG A 92 -11.04 3.86 1.58
CA ARG A 92 -12.36 3.23 1.75
C ARG A 92 -13.35 3.57 0.65
N ARG A 93 -13.22 4.72 0.01
CA ARG A 93 -14.09 5.12 -1.11
C ARG A 93 -13.89 4.28 -2.36
N VAL A 94 -12.73 3.67 -2.53
CA VAL A 94 -12.42 2.85 -3.72
C VAL A 94 -12.53 1.35 -3.48
N LEU A 95 -12.53 0.90 -2.22
CA LEU A 95 -12.58 -0.52 -1.90
C LEU A 95 -13.97 -1.11 -2.11
N ASP A 96 -14.04 -2.28 -2.76
CA ASP A 96 -15.25 -3.11 -2.83
C ASP A 96 -15.42 -3.93 -1.56
N ARG A 97 -14.31 -4.43 -1.02
CA ARG A 97 -14.26 -5.26 0.19
C ARG A 97 -13.01 -4.90 1.00
N GLU A 98 -13.16 -4.80 2.30
CA GLU A 98 -12.01 -4.67 3.20
C GLU A 98 -11.35 -6.02 3.48
N ALA A 99 -10.04 -6.01 3.69
CA ALA A 99 -9.24 -7.14 4.15
C ALA A 99 -8.58 -6.76 5.49
N PRO A 100 -9.34 -6.73 6.59
CA PRO A 100 -8.85 -6.18 7.85
C PRO A 100 -7.66 -6.95 8.43
N GLY A 101 -7.50 -8.23 8.12
CA GLY A 101 -6.37 -9.03 8.58
C GLY A 101 -5.01 -8.50 8.11
N LEU A 102 -4.92 -7.95 6.90
CA LEU A 102 -3.68 -7.30 6.42
C LEU A 102 -3.34 -6.06 7.24
N ALA A 103 -4.31 -5.18 7.47
CA ALA A 103 -4.12 -3.97 8.27
C ALA A 103 -3.79 -4.29 9.74
N GLU A 104 -4.41 -5.31 10.31
CA GLU A 104 -4.12 -5.80 11.66
C GLU A 104 -2.70 -6.34 11.76
N ALA A 105 -2.25 -7.15 10.80
CA ALA A 105 -0.89 -7.68 10.77
C ALA A 105 0.15 -6.55 10.68
N LEU A 106 -0.12 -5.53 9.87
CA LEU A 106 0.74 -4.34 9.77
C LEU A 106 0.85 -3.60 11.11
N ARG A 107 -0.25 -3.43 11.84
CA ARG A 107 -0.26 -2.78 13.16
C ARG A 107 0.41 -3.62 14.24
N GLN A 108 0.37 -4.93 14.15
CA GLN A 108 0.97 -5.82 15.14
C GLN A 108 2.48 -6.01 14.92
N HIS A 109 2.94 -5.89 13.68
CA HIS A 109 4.35 -6.04 13.37
C HIS A 109 5.18 -4.97 14.07
N ASN A 110 6.29 -5.38 14.70
CA ASN A 110 7.18 -4.51 15.50
C ASN A 110 6.53 -3.72 16.65
N ARG A 111 5.32 -4.07 17.06
CA ARG A 111 4.60 -3.37 18.13
C ARG A 111 5.39 -3.27 19.44
N GLU A 112 6.16 -4.30 19.79
CA GLU A 112 6.94 -4.30 21.02
C GLU A 112 8.11 -3.31 20.96
N THR A 113 8.70 -3.12 19.79
CA THR A 113 9.82 -2.18 19.57
C THR A 113 9.31 -0.76 19.28
N VAL A 114 8.22 -0.64 18.54
CA VAL A 114 7.61 0.62 18.14
C VAL A 114 6.13 0.63 18.54
N PRO A 115 5.80 0.94 19.80
CA PRO A 115 4.42 0.86 20.31
C PRO A 115 3.41 1.72 19.54
N THR A 116 3.87 2.79 18.87
CA THR A 116 3.01 3.70 18.09
C THR A 116 2.47 3.09 16.81
N THR A 117 2.90 1.89 16.41
CA THR A 117 2.35 1.19 15.25
C THR A 117 0.83 0.98 15.35
N ILE A 118 0.31 0.82 16.57
CA ILE A 118 -1.14 0.64 16.80
C ILE A 118 -1.97 1.89 16.52
N LEU A 119 -1.34 3.05 16.38
CA LEU A 119 -2.00 4.31 16.01
C LEU A 119 -2.22 4.44 14.51
N SER A 120 -1.64 3.55 13.71
CA SER A 120 -1.92 3.54 12.28
C SER A 120 -3.38 3.20 12.02
N ARG A 121 -4.05 4.07 11.26
CA ARG A 121 -5.42 3.87 10.80
C ARG A 121 -5.47 3.26 9.39
N ALA A 122 -4.34 2.71 8.93
CA ALA A 122 -4.23 2.08 7.62
C ALA A 122 -5.35 1.07 7.38
N VAL A 123 -5.82 1.04 6.15
CA VAL A 123 -6.77 0.04 5.67
C VAL A 123 -6.15 -0.76 4.52
N ALA A 124 -6.68 -1.94 4.31
CA ALA A 124 -6.33 -2.78 3.18
C ALA A 124 -7.61 -3.44 2.66
N GLY A 125 -7.62 -3.77 1.38
CA GLY A 125 -8.77 -4.42 0.78
C GLY A 125 -8.59 -4.70 -0.70
N VAL A 126 -9.69 -4.91 -1.38
CA VAL A 126 -9.75 -5.28 -2.78
C VAL A 126 -10.70 -4.34 -3.52
N ALA A 127 -10.30 -3.94 -4.70
CA ALA A 127 -11.13 -3.18 -5.64
C ALA A 127 -10.90 -3.72 -7.06
N ALA A 128 -11.93 -4.28 -7.69
CA ALA A 128 -11.93 -4.76 -9.08
C ALA A 128 -10.70 -5.64 -9.45
N GLY A 129 -10.26 -6.50 -8.56
CA GLY A 129 -9.10 -7.37 -8.79
C GLY A 129 -7.74 -6.77 -8.43
N THR A 130 -7.71 -5.55 -7.90
CA THR A 130 -6.51 -4.92 -7.34
C THR A 130 -6.53 -5.02 -5.82
N ILE A 131 -5.43 -5.47 -5.21
CA ILE A 131 -5.23 -5.37 -3.77
C ILE A 131 -4.73 -3.95 -3.47
N VAL A 132 -5.36 -3.28 -2.52
CA VAL A 132 -4.98 -1.94 -2.08
C VAL A 132 -4.52 -2.00 -0.63
N VAL A 133 -3.35 -1.43 -0.33
CA VAL A 133 -2.77 -1.43 1.02
C VAL A 133 -2.22 -0.05 1.35
N ASN A 134 -2.55 0.48 2.53
CA ASN A 134 -1.92 1.67 3.06
C ASN A 134 -0.72 1.32 3.94
N LEU A 135 0.41 1.98 3.73
CA LEU A 135 1.59 1.92 4.59
C LEU A 135 1.90 3.27 5.22
N PRO A 136 2.60 3.30 6.36
CA PRO A 136 3.08 4.55 6.96
C PRO A 136 4.04 5.31 6.04
N GLY A 137 4.22 6.60 6.31
CA GLY A 137 5.11 7.45 5.53
C GLY A 137 6.60 7.33 5.88
N SER A 138 6.97 6.54 6.88
CA SER A 138 8.36 6.34 7.28
C SER A 138 9.03 5.21 6.49
N ASN A 139 10.34 5.31 6.28
CA ASN A 139 11.11 4.27 5.62
C ASN A 139 11.07 2.94 6.41
N SER A 140 11.13 3.00 7.74
CA SER A 140 11.00 1.80 8.58
C SER A 140 9.61 1.16 8.44
N GLY A 141 8.54 1.96 8.41
CA GLY A 141 7.18 1.47 8.20
C GLY A 141 6.97 0.82 6.83
N VAL A 142 7.63 1.35 5.80
CA VAL A 142 7.63 0.74 4.46
C VAL A 142 8.31 -0.63 4.47
N ARG A 143 9.48 -0.74 5.08
CA ARG A 143 10.20 -2.03 5.21
C ARG A 143 9.40 -3.06 5.99
N ASP A 144 8.82 -2.66 7.11
CA ASP A 144 7.95 -3.52 7.92
C ASP A 144 6.72 -3.98 7.12
N GLY A 145 6.13 -3.07 6.36
CA GLY A 145 5.00 -3.37 5.49
C GLY A 145 5.33 -4.45 4.46
N ILE A 146 6.48 -4.35 3.80
CA ILE A 146 6.93 -5.37 2.84
C ILE A 146 7.17 -6.72 3.54
N THR A 147 7.79 -6.71 4.73
CA THR A 147 7.99 -7.95 5.51
C THR A 147 6.67 -8.65 5.83
N VAL A 148 5.61 -7.89 6.10
CA VAL A 148 4.26 -8.44 6.37
C VAL A 148 3.59 -8.95 5.09
N LEU A 149 3.74 -8.23 3.97
CA LEU A 149 3.06 -8.56 2.71
C LEU A 149 3.72 -9.73 1.98
N GLU A 150 5.03 -9.81 1.98
CA GLU A 150 5.80 -10.80 1.21
C GLU A 150 5.29 -12.25 1.36
N PRO A 151 5.00 -12.77 2.57
CA PRO A 151 4.55 -14.15 2.72
C PRO A 151 3.17 -14.45 2.15
N VAL A 152 2.33 -13.44 1.92
CA VAL A 152 0.91 -13.65 1.60
C VAL A 152 0.47 -13.04 0.27
N ILE A 153 1.24 -12.09 -0.27
CA ILE A 153 0.77 -11.30 -1.42
C ILE A 153 0.65 -12.14 -2.70
N GLY A 154 1.56 -13.08 -2.93
CA GLY A 154 1.49 -13.97 -4.09
C GLY A 154 0.22 -14.79 -4.08
N HIS A 155 -0.10 -15.41 -2.94
CA HIS A 155 -1.33 -16.17 -2.76
C HIS A 155 -2.59 -15.31 -2.98
N ALA A 156 -2.62 -14.12 -2.40
CA ALA A 156 -3.77 -13.22 -2.55
C ALA A 156 -4.01 -12.83 -4.02
N ILE A 157 -2.95 -12.57 -4.79
CA ILE A 157 -3.06 -12.23 -6.21
C ILE A 157 -3.58 -13.42 -7.01
N VAL A 158 -3.07 -14.62 -6.76
CA VAL A 158 -3.53 -15.84 -7.45
C VAL A 158 -5.02 -16.07 -7.17
N GLN A 159 -5.46 -15.92 -5.93
CA GLN A 159 -6.89 -16.00 -5.57
C GLN A 159 -7.74 -14.99 -6.34
N LEU A 160 -7.32 -13.72 -6.40
CA LEU A 160 -8.05 -12.68 -7.11
C LEU A 160 -8.15 -12.93 -8.61
N ARG A 161 -7.14 -13.58 -9.17
CA ARG A 161 -7.12 -13.96 -10.59
C ARG A 161 -7.94 -15.23 -10.88
N GLY A 162 -8.59 -15.80 -9.85
CA GLY A 162 -9.43 -17.00 -9.97
C GLY A 162 -8.68 -18.32 -9.90
N GLY A 163 -7.48 -18.33 -9.33
CA GLY A 163 -6.73 -19.56 -9.05
C GLY A 163 -7.40 -20.43 -7.98
N ASP A 164 -7.19 -21.74 -8.08
CA ASP A 164 -7.67 -22.71 -7.08
C ASP A 164 -6.91 -22.58 -5.75
N HIS A 165 -7.59 -22.94 -4.67
CA HIS A 165 -7.06 -22.95 -3.30
C HIS A 165 -6.45 -24.31 -2.95
#